data_14196a099e2345bbad44bcf727c42558
#
_entry.id   14196a099e2345bbad44bcf727c42558
#
_cell.length_a   1.000
_cell.length_b   1.000
_cell.length_c   1.000
_cell.angle_alpha   90.00
_cell.angle_beta   90.00
_cell.angle_gamma   90.00
#
_symmetry.space_group_name_H-M   'P 1'
#
loop_
_entity.id
_entity.type
_entity.pdbx_description
1 polymer ?
#
loop_
_entity_poly.entity_id
_entity_poly.type
_entity_poly.pdbx_seq_one_letter_code
_entity_poly.pdbx_strand_id
1 'polypeptide(L)'
;QGKLIADFVRYAHTRPTSSRSKSNALFLDGSGLSKTLGDRYAGIWYEGAESALVVASTSAADTAAITRAGARARVVPRSLAQLSSVKEGLDRTAPPASVHSWAVSPQSNSVVVLTSDEQAARSWVATSGIADAAAVTFEASAERPRLFYDIRGGDAYYTSEGYRCSIGFAARRGTQLGFTTAGHCGGTGVTTTGYNRVAQGTFQISSFPGNDYAWVATNSNWTAPGVVNGYSAGILPVRGAAVTQPQGSVCRSGSTTQWHCGTVQALNSTVNYPEGTVSGLTRTNVCAEGGDSGGSFISGDQAQGMTSGGSGNCSVGGTTYFQPLGEILSAGGLTLVTSGGTDPPPTGCQGYEETYSGSLTSNQSAYQPNGSYYQATVSGTHAACLDGPSGVDFDIYLQRWNGTSWTVVARGDSPNPDESISYSGSAGYYRYRVHAYSGAGAYTLGLNRP
;
A
#
# COMPACT_ATOMS: atom_id res chain seq x y z
N GLN A 1 1.56 12.58 28.35
CA GLN A 1 1.69 14.00 27.91
C GLN A 1 2.90 14.20 26.98
N GLY A 2 4.05 13.58 27.20
CA GLY A 2 5.24 13.74 26.36
C GLY A 2 5.18 13.08 24.98
N LYS A 3 4.37 12.06 24.78
CA LYS A 3 4.32 11.25 23.54
C LYS A 3 3.46 11.92 22.44
N LEU A 4 2.37 12.56 22.80
CA LEU A 4 1.49 13.30 21.87
C LEU A 4 2.20 14.52 21.25
N ILE A 5 3.09 15.17 22.01
CA ILE A 5 3.89 16.30 21.52
C ILE A 5 4.97 15.83 20.54
N ALA A 6 5.55 14.65 20.76
CA ALA A 6 6.58 14.07 19.89
C ALA A 6 6.05 13.66 18.50
N ASP A 7 4.82 13.17 18.40
CA ASP A 7 4.22 12.72 17.13
C ASP A 7 3.80 13.93 16.27
N PHE A 8 3.36 15.02 16.89
CA PHE A 8 3.05 16.26 16.18
C PHE A 8 4.32 16.98 15.65
N VAL A 9 5.45 16.87 16.35
CA VAL A 9 6.75 17.41 15.92
C VAL A 9 7.27 16.66 14.67
N ARG A 10 7.03 15.37 14.53
CA ARG A 10 7.39 14.59 13.32
C ARG A 10 6.62 15.02 12.09
N TYR A 11 5.34 15.37 12.21
CA TYR A 11 4.51 15.82 11.08
C TYR A 11 4.95 17.19 10.54
N ALA A 12 5.46 18.09 11.40
CA ALA A 12 5.95 19.40 11.00
C ALA A 12 7.27 19.38 10.20
N HIS A 13 8.07 18.29 10.32
CA HIS A 13 9.37 18.18 9.64
C HIS A 13 9.30 17.85 8.15
N THR A 14 8.14 17.54 7.60
CA THR A 14 7.96 17.10 6.20
C THR A 14 7.41 18.18 5.25
N ARG A 15 7.23 19.45 5.69
CA ARG A 15 6.71 20.53 4.84
C ARG A 15 7.78 21.47 4.27
N PRO A 16 7.55 22.13 3.09
CA PRO A 16 8.53 22.99 2.43
C PRO A 16 8.88 24.27 3.20
N THR A 17 10.05 24.78 2.96
CA THR A 17 10.79 25.79 3.76
C THR A 17 10.15 27.16 3.99
N SER A 18 9.17 27.63 3.19
CA SER A 18 8.54 28.94 3.38
C SER A 18 7.42 28.98 4.42
N SER A 19 6.74 27.85 4.65
CA SER A 19 5.78 27.70 5.75
C SER A 19 6.44 27.24 7.06
N ARG A 20 7.65 26.70 6.97
CA ARG A 20 8.43 26.14 8.08
C ARG A 20 8.84 27.17 9.13
N SER A 21 9.21 28.39 8.73
CA SER A 21 9.67 29.42 9.67
C SER A 21 8.53 29.99 10.55
N LYS A 22 7.34 30.15 9.99
CA LYS A 22 6.16 30.60 10.75
C LYS A 22 5.59 29.49 11.64
N SER A 23 5.57 28.24 11.14
CA SER A 23 5.11 27.08 11.91
C SER A 23 6.01 26.77 13.10
N ASN A 24 7.35 26.87 12.94
CA ASN A 24 8.29 26.60 14.02
C ASN A 24 8.27 27.66 15.12
N ALA A 25 8.09 28.94 14.80
CA ALA A 25 7.93 30.01 15.78
C ALA A 25 6.64 29.85 16.58
N LEU A 26 5.52 29.52 15.92
CA LEU A 26 4.21 29.26 16.55
C LEU A 26 4.21 27.97 17.40
N PHE A 27 5.03 26.98 17.06
CA PHE A 27 5.18 25.74 17.84
C PHE A 27 5.88 25.93 19.18
N LEU A 28 6.89 26.78 19.23
CA LEU A 28 7.61 27.10 20.45
C LEU A 28 6.71 27.87 21.45
N ASP A 29 5.79 28.68 20.95
CA ASP A 29 4.82 29.42 21.76
C ASP A 29 3.62 28.57 22.24
N GLY A 30 3.21 27.53 21.50
CA GLY A 30 2.13 26.64 21.91
C GLY A 30 2.42 25.91 23.23
N SER A 31 3.69 25.52 23.45
CA SER A 31 4.12 24.90 24.71
C SER A 31 4.23 25.92 25.86
N GLY A 32 4.56 27.17 25.57
CA GLY A 32 4.55 28.28 26.51
C GLY A 32 3.14 28.66 26.94
N LEU A 33 2.21 28.72 25.98
CA LEU A 33 0.81 29.05 26.24
C LEU A 33 0.11 27.98 27.10
N SER A 34 0.34 26.69 26.87
CA SER A 34 -0.28 25.67 27.71
C SER A 34 0.13 25.78 29.18
N LYS A 35 1.39 26.14 29.46
CA LYS A 35 1.87 26.42 30.83
C LYS A 35 1.27 27.68 31.40
N THR A 36 1.17 28.77 30.61
CA THR A 36 0.63 30.06 31.03
C THR A 36 -0.86 29.99 31.36
N LEU A 37 -1.62 29.22 30.55
CA LEU A 37 -3.05 29.06 30.74
C LEU A 37 -3.40 28.02 31.83
N GLY A 38 -2.51 27.09 32.13
CA GLY A 38 -2.68 26.07 33.17
C GLY A 38 -3.97 25.26 32.97
N ASP A 39 -4.80 25.17 34.03
CA ASP A 39 -6.05 24.42 34.03
C ASP A 39 -7.12 24.98 33.08
N ARG A 40 -6.94 26.18 32.58
CA ARG A 40 -7.85 26.82 31.61
C ARG A 40 -7.50 26.46 30.18
N TYR A 41 -6.34 25.86 29.92
CA TYR A 41 -5.95 25.46 28.60
C TYR A 41 -6.89 24.38 28.05
N ALA A 42 -7.45 24.62 26.85
CA ALA A 42 -8.45 23.73 26.26
C ALA A 42 -8.01 23.09 24.94
N GLY A 43 -6.74 23.30 24.56
CA GLY A 43 -6.17 22.67 23.37
C GLY A 43 -5.74 23.65 22.30
N ILE A 44 -5.11 23.13 21.27
CA ILE A 44 -4.53 23.87 20.15
C ILE A 44 -4.74 23.09 18.85
N TRP A 45 -5.02 23.79 17.75
CA TRP A 45 -5.10 23.20 16.42
C TRP A 45 -4.76 24.22 15.35
N TYR A 46 -4.48 23.71 14.14
CA TYR A 46 -4.21 24.54 12.97
C TYR A 46 -5.41 24.53 12.04
N GLU A 47 -5.93 25.71 11.70
CA GLU A 47 -6.97 25.87 10.68
C GLU A 47 -6.32 26.06 9.32
N GLY A 48 -6.34 24.99 8.49
CA GLY A 48 -5.62 24.95 7.22
C GLY A 48 -6.14 25.96 6.19
N ALA A 49 -7.45 26.20 6.14
CA ALA A 49 -8.07 27.17 5.23
C ALA A 49 -7.62 28.61 5.46
N GLU A 50 -7.38 28.99 6.72
CA GLU A 50 -6.96 30.34 7.10
C GLU A 50 -5.47 30.42 7.46
N SER A 51 -4.75 29.29 7.39
CA SER A 51 -3.34 29.19 7.84
C SER A 51 -3.11 29.77 9.23
N ALA A 52 -4.08 29.60 10.13
CA ALA A 52 -4.09 30.16 11.46
C ALA A 52 -3.93 29.09 12.55
N LEU A 53 -3.11 29.38 13.55
CA LEU A 53 -3.05 28.58 14.78
C LEU A 53 -4.16 29.07 15.72
N VAL A 54 -4.98 28.14 16.21
CA VAL A 54 -6.04 28.42 17.18
C VAL A 54 -5.67 27.83 18.53
N VAL A 55 -5.84 28.61 19.59
CA VAL A 55 -5.66 28.16 20.98
C VAL A 55 -6.96 28.40 21.74
N ALA A 56 -7.46 27.34 22.37
CA ALA A 56 -8.66 27.40 23.17
C ALA A 56 -8.34 27.55 24.66
N SER A 57 -9.17 28.34 25.34
CA SER A 57 -9.18 28.50 26.79
C SER A 57 -10.61 28.50 27.34
N THR A 58 -10.76 28.09 28.59
CA THR A 58 -12.06 28.21 29.29
C THR A 58 -12.36 29.61 29.80
N SER A 59 -11.44 30.57 29.62
CA SER A 59 -11.59 31.95 30.06
C SER A 59 -11.39 32.98 28.97
N ALA A 60 -12.31 33.93 28.82
CA ALA A 60 -12.16 35.02 27.89
C ALA A 60 -11.01 35.97 28.27
N ALA A 61 -10.59 35.99 29.53
CA ALA A 61 -9.46 36.80 30.00
C ALA A 61 -8.12 36.41 29.34
N ASP A 62 -8.01 35.17 28.82
CA ASP A 62 -6.80 34.67 28.19
C ASP A 62 -6.65 35.14 26.73
N THR A 63 -7.72 35.72 26.13
CA THR A 63 -7.74 36.13 24.71
C THR A 63 -6.57 37.05 24.35
N ALA A 64 -6.27 38.04 25.18
CA ALA A 64 -5.20 38.99 24.91
C ALA A 64 -3.81 38.35 24.94
N ALA A 65 -3.57 37.37 25.84
CA ALA A 65 -2.33 36.64 25.92
C ALA A 65 -2.14 35.71 24.70
N ILE A 66 -3.19 35.00 24.30
CA ILE A 66 -3.19 34.11 23.13
C ILE A 66 -2.94 34.92 21.84
N THR A 67 -3.62 36.04 21.66
CA THR A 67 -3.46 36.88 20.46
C THR A 67 -2.06 37.51 20.38
N ARG A 68 -1.50 37.92 21.52
CA ARG A 68 -0.14 38.46 21.59
C ARG A 68 0.91 37.40 21.19
N ALA A 69 0.64 36.14 21.48
CA ALA A 69 1.47 35.02 21.05
C ALA A 69 1.29 34.67 19.56
N GLY A 70 0.47 35.35 18.79
CA GLY A 70 0.24 35.18 17.38
C GLY A 70 -0.77 34.07 17.01
N ALA A 71 -1.56 33.59 17.99
CA ALA A 71 -2.61 32.61 17.77
C ALA A 71 -4.01 33.27 17.84
N ARG A 72 -5.01 32.66 17.23
CA ARG A 72 -6.41 33.01 17.36
C ARG A 72 -6.97 32.37 18.63
N ALA A 73 -7.59 33.20 19.50
CA ALA A 73 -8.21 32.71 20.72
C ALA A 73 -9.60 32.14 20.45
N ARG A 74 -9.95 31.05 21.11
CA ARG A 74 -11.30 30.47 21.16
C ARG A 74 -11.68 30.19 22.61
N VAL A 75 -12.81 30.73 23.06
CA VAL A 75 -13.34 30.44 24.39
C VAL A 75 -14.29 29.25 24.30
N VAL A 76 -14.11 28.27 25.16
CA VAL A 76 -14.83 27.00 25.17
C VAL A 76 -15.20 26.59 26.60
N PRO A 77 -16.24 25.76 26.80
CA PRO A 77 -16.71 25.42 28.14
C PRO A 77 -15.82 24.44 28.92
N ARG A 78 -14.99 23.62 28.23
CA ARG A 78 -14.22 22.56 28.88
C ARG A 78 -12.72 22.71 28.62
N SER A 79 -11.93 22.53 29.68
CA SER A 79 -10.47 22.46 29.52
C SER A 79 -10.01 21.12 28.92
N LEU A 80 -8.79 21.10 28.41
CA LEU A 80 -8.19 19.87 27.90
C LEU A 80 -8.06 18.79 28.97
N ALA A 81 -7.79 19.21 30.23
CA ALA A 81 -7.71 18.30 31.37
C ALA A 81 -9.07 17.62 31.65
N GLN A 82 -10.16 18.38 31.59
CA GLN A 82 -11.51 17.84 31.76
C GLN A 82 -11.86 16.87 30.67
N LEU A 83 -11.60 17.19 29.39
CA LEU A 83 -11.84 16.29 28.28
C LEU A 83 -10.95 15.03 28.33
N SER A 84 -9.69 15.16 28.75
CA SER A 84 -8.80 14.04 28.96
C SER A 84 -9.30 13.09 30.04
N SER A 85 -9.82 13.64 31.15
CA SER A 85 -10.43 12.83 32.22
C SER A 85 -11.66 12.04 31.75
N VAL A 86 -12.50 12.65 30.90
CA VAL A 86 -13.63 11.94 30.25
C VAL A 86 -13.13 10.79 29.37
N LYS A 87 -12.14 11.07 28.51
CA LYS A 87 -11.52 10.02 27.65
C LYS A 87 -10.91 8.91 28.47
N GLU A 88 -10.14 9.21 29.52
CA GLU A 88 -9.54 8.23 30.40
C GLU A 88 -10.62 7.39 31.14
N GLY A 89 -11.78 7.98 31.42
CA GLY A 89 -12.93 7.26 31.94
C GLY A 89 -13.45 6.20 30.95
N LEU A 90 -13.58 6.57 29.71
CA LEU A 90 -13.95 5.64 28.64
C LEU A 90 -12.89 4.55 28.38
N ASP A 91 -11.60 4.91 28.46
CA ASP A 91 -10.49 3.94 28.29
C ASP A 91 -10.53 2.77 29.29
N ARG A 92 -11.19 2.95 30.43
CA ARG A 92 -11.31 1.93 31.49
C ARG A 92 -12.47 0.97 31.28
N THR A 93 -13.34 1.21 30.29
CA THR A 93 -14.52 0.41 30.03
C THR A 93 -14.42 -0.28 28.67
N ALA A 94 -14.91 -1.52 28.59
CA ALA A 94 -14.93 -2.25 27.34
C ALA A 94 -16.00 -1.67 26.38
N PRO A 95 -15.62 -1.19 25.19
CA PRO A 95 -16.58 -0.66 24.24
C PRO A 95 -17.34 -1.78 23.53
N PRO A 96 -18.58 -1.53 23.07
CA PRO A 96 -19.26 -2.45 22.15
C PRO A 96 -18.52 -2.54 20.82
N ALA A 97 -18.73 -3.63 20.07
CA ALA A 97 -18.03 -3.87 18.80
C ALA A 97 -18.31 -2.81 17.72
N SER A 98 -19.40 -2.06 17.86
CA SER A 98 -19.76 -0.95 16.97
C SER A 98 -18.99 0.35 17.25
N VAL A 99 -18.33 0.48 18.39
CA VAL A 99 -17.46 1.64 18.71
C VAL A 99 -16.06 1.34 18.17
N HIS A 100 -15.56 2.21 17.30
CA HIS A 100 -14.32 1.98 16.56
C HIS A 100 -13.12 2.73 17.17
N SER A 101 -13.34 3.95 17.64
CA SER A 101 -12.31 4.75 18.28
C SER A 101 -12.93 5.93 19.01
N TRP A 102 -12.16 6.55 19.93
CA TRP A 102 -12.53 7.79 20.58
C TRP A 102 -11.31 8.62 20.89
N ALA A 103 -11.46 9.93 20.79
CA ALA A 103 -10.37 10.86 21.00
C ALA A 103 -10.89 12.23 21.48
N VAL A 104 -10.04 12.97 22.22
CA VAL A 104 -10.30 14.37 22.52
C VAL A 104 -10.15 15.19 21.24
N SER A 105 -11.17 15.97 20.91
CA SER A 105 -11.15 16.96 19.85
C SER A 105 -11.21 18.37 20.44
N PRO A 106 -10.10 19.12 20.47
CA PRO A 106 -10.09 20.52 20.89
C PRO A 106 -10.98 21.41 20.01
N GLN A 107 -11.13 21.06 18.74
CA GLN A 107 -11.94 21.82 17.78
C GLN A 107 -13.42 21.80 18.13
N SER A 108 -13.99 20.65 18.45
CA SER A 108 -15.36 20.50 18.90
C SER A 108 -15.54 20.66 20.41
N ASN A 109 -14.43 20.79 21.15
CA ASN A 109 -14.37 20.80 22.61
C ASN A 109 -15.13 19.64 23.25
N SER A 110 -14.90 18.45 22.71
CA SER A 110 -15.57 17.19 23.09
C SER A 110 -14.63 15.99 22.98
N VAL A 111 -15.08 14.86 23.52
CA VAL A 111 -14.52 13.54 23.17
C VAL A 111 -15.38 12.99 22.04
N VAL A 112 -14.81 12.86 20.86
CA VAL A 112 -15.49 12.32 19.66
C VAL A 112 -15.38 10.80 19.67
N VAL A 113 -16.51 10.11 19.54
CA VAL A 113 -16.61 8.66 19.43
C VAL A 113 -17.03 8.31 18.01
N LEU A 114 -16.20 7.55 17.28
CA LEU A 114 -16.53 7.00 15.96
C LEU A 114 -17.24 5.66 16.13
N THR A 115 -18.44 5.54 15.57
CA THR A 115 -19.28 4.35 15.77
C THR A 115 -20.14 4.03 14.53
N SER A 116 -20.42 2.74 14.31
CA SER A 116 -21.41 2.29 13.33
C SER A 116 -22.83 2.14 13.94
N ASP A 117 -22.95 2.25 15.27
CA ASP A 117 -24.22 2.21 16.01
C ASP A 117 -24.19 3.23 17.16
N GLU A 118 -24.78 4.39 16.90
CA GLU A 118 -24.81 5.50 17.86
C GLU A 118 -25.60 5.13 19.14
N GLN A 119 -26.65 4.32 19.04
CA GLN A 119 -27.45 3.93 20.19
C GLN A 119 -26.64 3.05 21.15
N ALA A 120 -25.92 2.06 20.63
CA ALA A 120 -25.02 1.22 21.41
C ALA A 120 -23.89 2.04 22.05
N ALA A 121 -23.31 2.99 21.30
CA ALA A 121 -22.27 3.88 21.81
C ALA A 121 -22.77 4.80 22.93
N ARG A 122 -23.97 5.38 22.81
CA ARG A 122 -24.61 6.17 23.86
C ARG A 122 -24.86 5.35 25.13
N SER A 123 -25.33 4.11 24.99
CA SER A 123 -25.55 3.21 26.12
C SER A 123 -24.24 2.87 26.84
N TRP A 124 -23.15 2.62 26.09
CA TRP A 124 -21.82 2.41 26.65
C TRP A 124 -21.31 3.63 27.42
N VAL A 125 -21.43 4.83 26.86
CA VAL A 125 -21.05 6.08 27.53
C VAL A 125 -21.87 6.28 28.82
N ALA A 126 -23.17 6.03 28.80
CA ALA A 126 -24.03 6.17 29.99
C ALA A 126 -23.65 5.20 31.12
N THR A 127 -23.15 4.02 30.81
CA THR A 127 -22.75 2.99 31.79
C THR A 127 -21.26 3.07 32.18
N SER A 128 -20.47 3.92 31.53
CA SER A 128 -19.02 4.03 31.77
C SER A 128 -18.63 4.71 33.08
N GLY A 129 -19.58 5.39 33.75
CA GLY A 129 -19.33 6.11 35.00
C GLY A 129 -18.55 7.42 34.84
N ILE A 130 -18.41 7.95 33.62
CA ILE A 130 -17.75 9.25 33.39
C ILE A 130 -18.61 10.40 33.95
N ALA A 131 -17.95 11.42 34.51
CA ALA A 131 -18.65 12.51 35.20
C ALA A 131 -19.37 13.49 34.25
N ASP A 132 -18.91 13.64 33.00
CA ASP A 132 -19.48 14.55 32.01
C ASP A 132 -19.76 13.83 30.68
N ALA A 133 -20.89 13.12 30.63
CA ALA A 133 -21.35 12.47 29.41
C ALA A 133 -21.72 13.47 28.30
N ALA A 134 -22.05 14.72 28.64
CA ALA A 134 -22.35 15.79 27.67
C ALA A 134 -21.09 16.28 26.93
N ALA A 135 -19.89 15.91 27.40
CA ALA A 135 -18.66 16.15 26.70
C ALA A 135 -18.41 15.18 25.53
N VAL A 136 -19.22 14.11 25.40
CA VAL A 136 -19.04 13.10 24.35
C VAL A 136 -19.96 13.39 23.17
N THR A 137 -19.39 13.39 21.98
CA THR A 137 -20.09 13.51 20.70
C THR A 137 -19.87 12.23 19.87
N PHE A 138 -20.80 11.95 18.96
CA PHE A 138 -20.75 10.73 18.15
C PHE A 138 -20.69 11.11 16.68
N GLU A 139 -19.81 10.44 15.95
CA GLU A 139 -19.68 10.54 14.51
C GLU A 139 -19.91 9.15 13.90
N ALA A 140 -20.77 9.09 12.88
CA ALA A 140 -21.04 7.86 12.17
C ALA A 140 -19.81 7.44 11.34
N SER A 141 -19.39 6.20 11.49
CA SER A 141 -18.32 5.58 10.70
C SER A 141 -18.68 4.13 10.41
N ALA A 142 -18.73 3.78 9.13
CA ALA A 142 -18.86 2.39 8.71
C ALA A 142 -17.52 1.65 8.73
N GLU A 143 -16.39 2.37 8.70
CA GLU A 143 -15.04 1.83 8.66
C GLU A 143 -14.56 1.46 10.05
N ARG A 144 -14.14 0.21 10.20
CA ARG A 144 -13.54 -0.30 11.44
C ARG A 144 -12.02 -0.35 11.30
N PRO A 145 -11.25 0.28 12.19
CA PRO A 145 -9.80 0.16 12.23
C PRO A 145 -9.38 -1.31 12.34
N ARG A 146 -8.39 -1.71 11.55
CA ARG A 146 -7.84 -3.06 11.53
C ARG A 146 -6.32 -3.01 11.40
N LEU A 147 -5.67 -4.06 11.83
CA LEU A 147 -4.24 -4.25 11.58
C LEU A 147 -4.05 -4.69 10.13
N PHE A 148 -3.03 -4.16 9.48
CA PHE A 148 -2.61 -4.56 8.14
C PHE A 148 -1.38 -5.44 8.26
N TYR A 149 -1.37 -6.52 7.47
CA TYR A 149 -0.25 -7.45 7.36
C TYR A 149 0.18 -7.54 5.90
N ASP A 150 1.49 -7.66 5.66
CA ASP A 150 2.03 -7.73 4.30
C ASP A 150 2.10 -9.17 3.80
N ILE A 151 1.71 -9.35 2.53
CA ILE A 151 2.00 -10.53 1.72
C ILE A 151 3.35 -10.30 1.07
N ARG A 152 4.38 -11.02 1.51
CA ARG A 152 5.72 -10.96 0.93
C ARG A 152 6.11 -12.33 0.45
N GLY A 153 6.65 -12.43 -0.76
CA GLY A 153 7.18 -13.69 -1.26
C GLY A 153 8.24 -14.27 -0.33
N GLY A 154 8.24 -15.58 -0.14
CA GLY A 154 9.15 -16.30 0.78
C GLY A 154 8.69 -16.36 2.24
N ASP A 155 7.72 -15.56 2.68
CA ASP A 155 7.17 -15.67 4.04
C ASP A 155 6.37 -16.96 4.21
N ALA A 156 6.37 -17.49 5.44
CA ALA A 156 5.60 -18.69 5.78
C ALA A 156 4.09 -18.43 5.75
N TYR A 157 3.33 -19.43 5.35
CA TYR A 157 1.93 -19.56 5.68
C TYR A 157 1.61 -21.00 6.11
N TYR A 158 0.46 -21.18 6.75
CA TYR A 158 0.03 -22.46 7.31
C TYR A 158 -1.37 -22.79 6.82
N THR A 159 -1.58 -24.02 6.41
CA THR A 159 -2.88 -24.52 5.93
C THR A 159 -3.69 -25.11 7.06
N SER A 160 -5.03 -25.15 6.88
CA SER A 160 -5.93 -25.86 7.81
C SER A 160 -5.69 -27.38 7.86
N GLU A 161 -4.94 -27.92 6.91
CA GLU A 161 -4.53 -29.33 6.88
C GLU A 161 -3.21 -29.60 7.63
N GLY A 162 -2.62 -28.54 8.26
CA GLY A 162 -1.41 -28.67 9.08
C GLY A 162 -0.08 -28.51 8.33
N TYR A 163 -0.11 -28.20 7.04
CA TYR A 163 1.12 -27.96 6.28
C TYR A 163 1.64 -26.54 6.48
N ARG A 164 2.97 -26.40 6.41
CA ARG A 164 3.66 -25.12 6.27
C ARG A 164 4.28 -25.03 4.90
N CYS A 165 3.93 -23.98 4.17
CA CYS A 165 4.51 -23.64 2.87
C CYS A 165 4.93 -22.16 2.86
N SER A 166 5.47 -21.73 1.74
CA SER A 166 5.97 -20.37 1.52
C SER A 166 5.16 -19.66 0.45
N ILE A 167 5.01 -18.35 0.62
CA ILE A 167 4.37 -17.47 -0.36
C ILE A 167 5.27 -17.34 -1.61
N GLY A 168 4.70 -17.50 -2.79
CA GLY A 168 5.35 -17.21 -4.06
C GLY A 168 5.33 -15.69 -4.31
N PHE A 169 4.38 -15.22 -5.07
CA PHE A 169 4.25 -13.81 -5.40
C PHE A 169 2.83 -13.32 -5.13
N ALA A 170 2.72 -12.06 -4.70
CA ALA A 170 1.43 -11.41 -4.63
C ALA A 170 0.84 -11.26 -6.04
N ALA A 171 -0.44 -11.61 -6.19
CA ALA A 171 -1.17 -11.52 -7.45
C ALA A 171 -2.65 -11.19 -7.19
N ARG A 172 -3.30 -10.55 -8.16
CA ARG A 172 -4.73 -10.17 -8.09
C ARG A 172 -5.54 -10.87 -9.15
N ARG A 173 -6.81 -11.14 -8.84
CA ARG A 173 -7.87 -11.46 -9.81
C ARG A 173 -8.89 -10.34 -9.77
N GLY A 174 -8.84 -9.44 -10.74
CA GLY A 174 -9.55 -8.18 -10.63
C GLY A 174 -9.15 -7.41 -9.38
N THR A 175 -10.11 -7.06 -8.53
CA THR A 175 -9.86 -6.37 -7.24
C THR A 175 -9.46 -7.30 -6.10
N GLN A 176 -9.65 -8.62 -6.26
CA GLN A 176 -9.35 -9.60 -5.22
C GLN A 176 -7.84 -9.81 -5.10
N LEU A 177 -7.27 -9.41 -3.97
CA LEU A 177 -5.87 -9.66 -3.65
C LEU A 177 -5.64 -11.09 -3.20
N GLY A 178 -4.46 -11.61 -3.49
CA GLY A 178 -4.02 -12.92 -3.06
C GLY A 178 -2.53 -13.15 -3.33
N PHE A 179 -2.12 -14.40 -3.29
CA PHE A 179 -0.75 -14.80 -3.61
C PHE A 179 -0.70 -16.14 -4.33
N THR A 180 0.32 -16.33 -5.15
CA THR A 180 0.65 -17.61 -5.79
C THR A 180 1.48 -18.46 -4.86
N THR A 181 1.36 -19.80 -4.97
CA THR A 181 2.12 -20.80 -4.23
C THR A 181 2.11 -22.11 -5.01
N ALA A 182 2.66 -23.20 -4.44
CA ALA A 182 2.62 -24.53 -5.06
C ALA A 182 1.24 -25.19 -4.89
N GLY A 183 0.85 -25.98 -5.90
CA GLY A 183 -0.41 -26.73 -5.89
C GLY A 183 -0.44 -27.84 -4.84
N HIS A 184 0.68 -28.51 -4.61
CA HIS A 184 0.80 -29.56 -3.61
C HIS A 184 0.67 -29.05 -2.16
N CYS A 185 0.70 -27.73 -1.92
CA CYS A 185 0.51 -27.13 -0.58
C CYS A 185 -0.93 -27.18 -0.09
N GLY A 186 -1.92 -27.29 -1.00
CA GLY A 186 -3.34 -27.37 -0.59
C GLY A 186 -4.29 -27.37 -1.78
N GLY A 187 -5.42 -28.01 -1.62
CA GLY A 187 -6.51 -28.03 -2.59
C GLY A 187 -7.43 -26.80 -2.49
N THR A 188 -8.25 -26.59 -3.52
CA THR A 188 -9.31 -25.55 -3.49
C THR A 188 -10.20 -25.69 -2.26
N GLY A 189 -10.46 -24.58 -1.55
CA GLY A 189 -11.24 -24.54 -0.33
C GLY A 189 -10.41 -24.63 0.97
N VAL A 190 -9.14 -25.07 0.91
CA VAL A 190 -8.24 -25.09 2.05
C VAL A 190 -7.97 -23.65 2.52
N THR A 191 -8.12 -23.40 3.83
CA THR A 191 -7.88 -22.07 4.42
C THR A 191 -6.44 -21.90 4.89
N THR A 192 -5.99 -20.64 4.95
CA THR A 192 -4.64 -20.32 5.39
C THR A 192 -4.61 -19.31 6.52
N THR A 193 -3.54 -19.42 7.35
CA THR A 193 -3.08 -18.38 8.25
C THR A 193 -1.67 -17.95 7.83
N GLY A 194 -1.34 -16.66 7.99
CA GLY A 194 -0.03 -16.14 7.60
C GLY A 194 1.09 -16.50 8.61
N TYR A 195 2.26 -15.91 8.39
CA TYR A 195 3.45 -16.09 9.25
C TYR A 195 3.18 -15.80 10.74
N ASN A 196 2.23 -14.93 11.03
CA ASN A 196 1.79 -14.50 12.36
C ASN A 196 0.59 -15.31 12.90
N ARG A 197 0.17 -16.39 12.21
CA ARG A 197 -0.98 -17.24 12.52
C ARG A 197 -2.35 -16.52 12.47
N VAL A 198 -2.40 -15.32 11.92
CA VAL A 198 -3.67 -14.61 11.66
C VAL A 198 -4.30 -15.17 10.39
N ALA A 199 -5.65 -15.31 10.41
CA ALA A 199 -6.42 -15.75 9.25
C ALA A 199 -6.04 -14.95 8.00
N GLN A 200 -5.68 -15.64 6.91
CA GLN A 200 -5.10 -15.02 5.74
C GLN A 200 -5.99 -15.16 4.51
N GLY A 201 -6.35 -16.37 4.12
CA GLY A 201 -7.08 -16.55 2.88
C GLY A 201 -7.57 -17.99 2.67
N THR A 202 -7.96 -18.26 1.43
CA THR A 202 -8.46 -19.56 0.98
C THR A 202 -7.96 -19.86 -0.42
N PHE A 203 -7.52 -21.08 -0.66
CA PHE A 203 -7.16 -21.56 -1.99
C PHE A 203 -8.35 -21.50 -2.93
N GLN A 204 -8.25 -20.74 -4.00
CA GLN A 204 -9.28 -20.60 -5.04
C GLN A 204 -8.90 -21.33 -6.33
N ILE A 205 -7.61 -21.51 -6.56
CA ILE A 205 -7.05 -22.25 -7.68
C ILE A 205 -5.98 -23.17 -7.11
N SER A 206 -5.98 -24.44 -7.53
CA SER A 206 -4.90 -25.38 -7.25
C SER A 206 -4.85 -26.41 -8.37
N SER A 207 -3.65 -26.70 -8.85
CA SER A 207 -3.39 -27.71 -9.86
C SER A 207 -2.15 -28.51 -9.48
N PHE A 208 -2.36 -29.76 -9.09
CA PHE A 208 -1.34 -30.75 -8.77
C PHE A 208 -1.97 -32.16 -8.76
N PRO A 209 -1.35 -33.18 -9.32
CA PRO A 209 -0.17 -33.17 -10.21
C PRO A 209 -0.52 -32.66 -11.64
N GLY A 210 0.43 -32.80 -12.57
CA GLY A 210 0.35 -32.23 -13.92
C GLY A 210 1.07 -30.89 -13.97
N ASN A 211 0.56 -29.91 -13.23
CA ASN A 211 1.22 -28.65 -12.85
C ASN A 211 1.52 -28.67 -11.34
N ASP A 212 2.18 -27.63 -10.83
CA ASP A 212 2.37 -27.43 -9.39
C ASP A 212 2.21 -25.95 -9.01
N TYR A 213 1.01 -25.44 -9.19
CA TYR A 213 0.68 -24.06 -8.84
C TYR A 213 -0.66 -23.94 -8.12
N ALA A 214 -0.78 -22.92 -7.29
CA ALA A 214 -2.02 -22.51 -6.67
C ALA A 214 -2.09 -20.99 -6.49
N TRP A 215 -3.31 -20.47 -6.31
CA TRP A 215 -3.58 -19.10 -5.89
C TRP A 215 -4.51 -19.08 -4.70
N VAL A 216 -4.09 -18.35 -3.66
CA VAL A 216 -4.83 -18.13 -2.42
C VAL A 216 -5.39 -16.72 -2.43
N ALA A 217 -6.71 -16.57 -2.41
CA ALA A 217 -7.36 -15.28 -2.24
C ALA A 217 -7.29 -14.88 -0.76
N THR A 218 -6.79 -13.68 -0.46
CA THR A 218 -6.63 -13.20 0.91
C THR A 218 -7.79 -12.32 1.35
N ASN A 219 -8.02 -12.25 2.67
CA ASN A 219 -8.96 -11.30 3.23
C ASN A 219 -8.37 -9.87 3.25
N SER A 220 -9.20 -8.89 3.58
CA SER A 220 -8.85 -7.47 3.52
C SER A 220 -7.86 -7.00 4.59
N ASN A 221 -7.43 -7.86 5.53
CA ASN A 221 -6.40 -7.51 6.52
C ASN A 221 -4.98 -7.64 5.96
N TRP A 222 -4.85 -8.20 4.76
CA TRP A 222 -3.57 -8.42 4.10
C TRP A 222 -3.39 -7.45 2.95
N THR A 223 -2.22 -6.82 2.87
CA THR A 223 -1.80 -5.91 1.81
C THR A 223 -0.62 -6.51 1.04
N ALA A 224 -0.36 -6.02 -0.16
CA ALA A 224 0.71 -6.56 -0.99
C ALA A 224 1.59 -5.42 -1.52
N PRO A 225 2.76 -5.22 -0.93
CA PRO A 225 3.73 -4.21 -1.40
C PRO A 225 4.48 -4.62 -2.68
N GLY A 226 4.19 -5.81 -3.27
CA GLY A 226 4.89 -6.31 -4.45
C GLY A 226 6.36 -6.64 -4.20
N VAL A 227 6.67 -7.36 -3.12
CA VAL A 227 8.04 -7.63 -2.70
C VAL A 227 8.26 -9.10 -2.33
N VAL A 228 9.53 -9.50 -2.35
CA VAL A 228 10.03 -10.76 -1.80
C VAL A 228 10.87 -10.48 -0.55
N ASN A 229 10.64 -11.23 0.50
CA ASN A 229 11.48 -11.23 1.69
C ASN A 229 12.76 -12.03 1.38
N GLY A 230 13.85 -11.33 1.09
CA GLY A 230 15.16 -11.96 0.84
C GLY A 230 15.89 -12.36 2.12
N TYR A 231 15.26 -12.24 3.31
CA TYR A 231 15.89 -12.53 4.61
C TYR A 231 17.21 -11.77 4.78
N SER A 232 18.36 -12.46 4.68
CA SER A 232 19.67 -11.80 4.75
C SER A 232 19.96 -10.84 3.61
N ALA A 233 19.28 -10.97 2.46
CA ALA A 233 19.37 -10.06 1.31
C ALA A 233 18.43 -8.85 1.43
N GLY A 234 17.63 -8.75 2.52
CA GLY A 234 16.66 -7.67 2.72
C GLY A 234 15.37 -7.86 1.92
N ILE A 235 14.59 -6.79 1.82
CA ILE A 235 13.34 -6.79 1.06
C ILE A 235 13.64 -6.42 -0.40
N LEU A 236 13.24 -7.30 -1.33
CA LEU A 236 13.51 -7.18 -2.76
C LEU A 236 12.23 -6.77 -3.49
N PRO A 237 12.27 -5.71 -4.33
CA PRO A 237 11.12 -5.33 -5.12
C PRO A 237 10.86 -6.34 -6.25
N VAL A 238 9.59 -6.58 -6.56
CA VAL A 238 9.16 -7.27 -7.76
C VAL A 238 8.73 -6.22 -8.78
N ARG A 239 9.35 -6.18 -9.95
CA ARG A 239 9.05 -5.17 -10.99
C ARG A 239 8.54 -5.75 -12.29
N GLY A 240 8.54 -7.08 -12.41
CA GLY A 240 8.08 -7.78 -13.61
C GLY A 240 8.26 -9.29 -13.50
N ALA A 241 8.09 -10.00 -14.62
CA ALA A 241 8.23 -11.45 -14.72
C ALA A 241 8.95 -11.90 -16.01
N ALA A 242 9.96 -11.14 -16.44
CA ALA A 242 10.79 -11.53 -17.58
C ALA A 242 11.55 -12.83 -17.28
N VAL A 243 11.42 -13.82 -18.17
CA VAL A 243 11.95 -15.17 -17.95
C VAL A 243 13.46 -15.21 -18.11
N THR A 244 14.15 -15.69 -17.09
CA THR A 244 15.61 -15.90 -17.10
C THR A 244 15.97 -17.15 -17.86
N GLN A 245 16.91 -17.02 -18.81
CA GLN A 245 17.37 -18.13 -19.67
C GLN A 245 18.35 -19.04 -18.92
N PRO A 246 18.59 -20.28 -19.42
CA PRO A 246 19.60 -21.18 -18.87
C PRO A 246 20.97 -20.50 -18.70
N GLN A 247 21.66 -20.81 -17.61
CA GLN A 247 22.87 -20.18 -17.08
C GLN A 247 22.66 -18.80 -16.44
N GLY A 248 21.47 -18.18 -16.55
CA GLY A 248 21.14 -16.95 -15.85
C GLY A 248 21.02 -17.14 -14.34
N SER A 249 21.37 -16.11 -13.57
CA SER A 249 21.30 -16.13 -12.12
C SER A 249 19.85 -16.12 -11.64
N VAL A 250 19.55 -16.92 -10.63
CA VAL A 250 18.26 -16.98 -9.98
C VAL A 250 18.42 -17.25 -8.49
N CYS A 251 17.59 -16.61 -7.67
CA CYS A 251 17.57 -16.82 -6.23
C CYS A 251 16.21 -17.32 -5.78
N ARG A 252 16.20 -18.13 -4.71
CA ARG A 252 14.99 -18.63 -4.07
C ARG A 252 14.83 -18.02 -2.68
N SER A 253 13.63 -17.59 -2.37
CA SER A 253 13.18 -17.24 -1.02
C SER A 253 12.15 -18.25 -0.52
N GLY A 254 12.36 -18.78 0.68
CA GLY A 254 11.45 -19.72 1.31
C GLY A 254 11.59 -19.72 2.83
N SER A 255 10.54 -20.12 3.51
CA SER A 255 10.40 -19.93 4.95
C SER A 255 11.20 -20.89 5.83
N THR A 256 11.77 -21.95 5.23
CA THR A 256 12.59 -22.93 5.94
C THR A 256 14.06 -22.58 5.86
N THR A 257 14.61 -22.51 4.65
CA THR A 257 16.04 -22.31 4.44
C THR A 257 16.37 -20.88 3.98
N GLN A 258 15.37 -20.00 3.93
CA GLN A 258 15.51 -18.57 3.66
C GLN A 258 16.01 -18.29 2.23
N TRP A 259 17.16 -17.65 2.06
CA TRP A 259 17.64 -17.09 0.80
C TRP A 259 18.82 -17.89 0.25
N HIS A 260 18.65 -18.45 -0.93
CA HIS A 260 19.70 -19.18 -1.65
C HIS A 260 19.68 -18.83 -3.13
N CYS A 261 20.86 -18.72 -3.74
CA CYS A 261 21.01 -18.35 -5.14
C CYS A 261 21.80 -19.42 -5.91
N GLY A 262 21.61 -19.43 -7.22
CA GLY A 262 22.28 -20.29 -8.17
C GLY A 262 21.95 -19.88 -9.59
N THR A 263 21.83 -20.85 -10.50
CA THR A 263 21.54 -20.61 -11.90
C THR A 263 20.43 -21.52 -12.42
N VAL A 264 19.68 -21.03 -13.40
CA VAL A 264 18.78 -21.84 -14.21
C VAL A 264 19.59 -22.88 -14.98
N GLN A 265 19.21 -24.14 -14.91
CA GLN A 265 19.90 -25.25 -15.62
C GLN A 265 19.17 -25.67 -16.88
N ALA A 266 17.83 -25.73 -16.81
CA ALA A 266 16.98 -26.08 -17.94
C ALA A 266 15.56 -25.53 -17.76
N LEU A 267 14.95 -25.18 -18.86
CA LEU A 267 13.52 -24.86 -18.94
C LEU A 267 12.73 -26.09 -19.39
N ASN A 268 11.41 -26.06 -19.15
CA ASN A 268 10.46 -27.09 -19.60
C ASN A 268 10.86 -28.53 -19.19
N SER A 269 11.24 -28.67 -17.93
CA SER A 269 11.59 -29.97 -17.34
C SER A 269 10.35 -30.72 -16.86
N THR A 270 10.36 -32.03 -16.96
CA THR A 270 9.34 -32.91 -16.39
C THR A 270 9.93 -33.66 -15.20
N VAL A 271 9.21 -33.68 -14.08
CA VAL A 271 9.60 -34.38 -12.85
C VAL A 271 8.54 -35.39 -12.46
N ASN A 272 8.98 -36.59 -12.17
CA ASN A 272 8.10 -37.66 -11.70
C ASN A 272 8.20 -37.76 -10.17
N TYR A 273 7.27 -37.14 -9.47
CA TYR A 273 7.14 -37.24 -8.01
C TYR A 273 6.35 -38.52 -7.63
N PRO A 274 6.45 -39.00 -6.37
CA PRO A 274 5.63 -40.12 -5.90
C PRO A 274 4.11 -39.84 -6.05
N GLU A 275 3.70 -38.59 -5.92
CA GLU A 275 2.32 -38.13 -6.03
C GLU A 275 1.85 -37.97 -7.48
N GLY A 276 2.76 -37.97 -8.44
CA GLY A 276 2.48 -37.88 -9.87
C GLY A 276 3.44 -36.99 -10.64
N THR A 277 3.35 -37.05 -11.96
CA THR A 277 4.24 -36.30 -12.85
C THR A 277 3.83 -34.84 -12.98
N VAL A 278 4.82 -33.95 -12.93
CA VAL A 278 4.66 -32.51 -13.18
C VAL A 278 5.54 -32.09 -14.33
N SER A 279 4.99 -31.40 -15.31
CA SER A 279 5.68 -30.95 -16.53
C SER A 279 5.82 -29.43 -16.57
N GLY A 280 6.64 -28.89 -17.47
CA GLY A 280 6.80 -27.45 -17.66
C GLY A 280 7.70 -26.76 -16.65
N LEU A 281 8.30 -27.49 -15.71
CA LEU A 281 9.11 -26.94 -14.64
C LEU A 281 10.46 -26.38 -15.13
N THR A 282 10.98 -25.39 -14.40
CA THR A 282 12.35 -24.90 -14.57
C THR A 282 13.27 -25.54 -13.53
N ARG A 283 14.36 -26.16 -14.01
CA ARG A 283 15.39 -26.79 -13.19
C ARG A 283 16.48 -25.78 -12.82
N THR A 284 16.92 -25.82 -11.56
CA THR A 284 18.01 -24.98 -11.02
C THR A 284 18.99 -25.82 -10.20
N ASN A 285 20.17 -25.26 -9.90
CA ASN A 285 21.10 -25.79 -8.89
C ASN A 285 20.95 -25.08 -7.53
N VAL A 286 19.87 -24.37 -7.30
CA VAL A 286 19.52 -23.79 -5.98
C VAL A 286 19.01 -24.91 -5.09
N CYS A 287 19.38 -24.91 -3.81
CA CYS A 287 18.84 -25.85 -2.83
C CYS A 287 17.46 -25.43 -2.29
N ALA A 288 16.69 -26.40 -1.79
CA ALA A 288 15.45 -26.20 -1.04
C ALA A 288 15.21 -27.36 -0.08
N GLU A 289 14.41 -27.13 0.96
CA GLU A 289 14.00 -28.14 1.93
C GLU A 289 12.48 -28.07 2.20
N GLY A 290 11.94 -29.04 2.92
CA GLY A 290 10.51 -29.09 3.23
C GLY A 290 10.01 -27.79 3.92
N GLY A 291 8.94 -27.20 3.38
CA GLY A 291 8.38 -25.91 3.82
C GLY A 291 8.82 -24.71 2.96
N ASP A 292 9.85 -24.84 2.12
CA ASP A 292 10.20 -23.84 1.09
C ASP A 292 9.27 -23.93 -0.12
N SER A 293 8.45 -24.98 -0.21
CA SER A 293 7.41 -25.20 -1.22
C SER A 293 6.56 -23.97 -1.43
N GLY A 294 6.31 -23.60 -2.69
CA GLY A 294 5.57 -22.42 -3.08
C GLY A 294 6.36 -21.10 -3.01
N GLY A 295 7.52 -21.08 -2.35
CA GLY A 295 8.37 -19.90 -2.19
C GLY A 295 8.86 -19.32 -3.52
N SER A 296 9.21 -18.04 -3.51
CA SER A 296 9.55 -17.27 -4.71
C SER A 296 10.88 -17.69 -5.32
N PHE A 297 10.91 -17.88 -6.63
CA PHE A 297 12.12 -17.79 -7.42
C PHE A 297 12.15 -16.44 -8.14
N ILE A 298 13.23 -15.68 -7.98
CA ILE A 298 13.39 -14.32 -8.51
C ILE A 298 14.77 -14.16 -9.16
N SER A 299 14.86 -13.39 -10.25
CA SER A 299 16.11 -13.03 -10.91
C SER A 299 16.20 -11.50 -10.97
N GLY A 300 17.11 -10.91 -10.21
CA GLY A 300 17.10 -9.46 -10.00
C GLY A 300 15.77 -9.03 -9.35
N ASP A 301 14.96 -8.26 -10.08
CA ASP A 301 13.62 -7.83 -9.68
C ASP A 301 12.49 -8.53 -10.48
N GLN A 302 12.83 -9.57 -11.26
CA GLN A 302 11.91 -10.30 -12.13
C GLN A 302 11.45 -11.61 -11.49
N ALA A 303 10.15 -11.74 -11.23
CA ALA A 303 9.51 -12.95 -10.71
C ALA A 303 9.63 -14.11 -11.71
N GLN A 304 10.14 -15.27 -11.28
CA GLN A 304 10.34 -16.42 -12.14
C GLN A 304 9.29 -17.52 -11.92
N GLY A 305 9.00 -17.86 -10.67
CA GLY A 305 8.06 -18.93 -10.37
C GLY A 305 8.04 -19.33 -8.89
N MET A 306 7.33 -20.44 -8.61
CA MET A 306 7.11 -20.97 -7.26
C MET A 306 7.85 -22.29 -7.09
N THR A 307 8.54 -22.45 -5.96
CA THR A 307 9.23 -23.70 -5.59
C THR A 307 8.27 -24.90 -5.63
N SER A 308 8.55 -25.86 -6.51
CA SER A 308 7.82 -27.13 -6.58
C SER A 308 8.48 -28.18 -5.68
N GLY A 309 9.60 -28.70 -6.08
CA GLY A 309 10.32 -29.73 -5.32
C GLY A 309 11.76 -29.88 -5.80
N GLY A 310 12.47 -30.85 -5.25
CA GLY A 310 13.86 -31.04 -5.61
C GLY A 310 14.51 -32.23 -4.94
N SER A 311 15.85 -32.27 -5.01
CA SER A 311 16.70 -33.27 -4.35
C SER A 311 17.92 -32.61 -3.74
N GLY A 312 18.53 -33.26 -2.73
CA GLY A 312 19.61 -32.69 -1.91
C GLY A 312 19.06 -31.82 -0.77
N ASN A 313 19.91 -30.96 -0.22
CA ASN A 313 19.55 -30.02 0.85
C ASN A 313 20.48 -28.79 0.81
N CYS A 314 20.25 -27.80 1.69
CA CYS A 314 21.06 -26.59 1.68
C CYS A 314 22.41 -26.70 2.41
N SER A 315 22.73 -27.86 3.01
CA SER A 315 24.04 -28.12 3.62
C SER A 315 25.05 -28.69 2.63
N VAL A 316 24.60 -29.54 1.69
CA VAL A 316 25.48 -30.23 0.72
C VAL A 316 25.22 -29.80 -0.73
N GLY A 317 24.23 -28.93 -0.96
CA GLY A 317 23.76 -28.53 -2.27
C GLY A 317 22.59 -29.37 -2.74
N GLY A 318 21.87 -28.86 -3.75
CA GLY A 318 20.68 -29.53 -4.26
C GLY A 318 20.29 -29.06 -5.65
N THR A 319 19.35 -29.79 -6.21
CA THR A 319 18.63 -29.40 -7.43
C THR A 319 17.20 -29.08 -7.03
N THR A 320 16.71 -27.89 -7.40
CA THR A 320 15.32 -27.50 -7.18
C THR A 320 14.64 -27.20 -8.51
N TYR A 321 13.40 -27.60 -8.60
CA TYR A 321 12.50 -27.27 -9.71
C TYR A 321 11.48 -26.25 -9.24
N PHE A 322 11.16 -25.30 -10.09
CA PHE A 322 10.08 -24.34 -9.83
C PHE A 322 9.05 -24.33 -10.95
N GLN A 323 7.80 -24.12 -10.60
CA GLN A 323 6.71 -23.89 -11.55
C GLN A 323 6.81 -22.46 -12.07
N PRO A 324 6.91 -22.22 -13.40
CA PRO A 324 6.94 -20.88 -13.96
C PRO A 324 5.70 -20.06 -13.61
N LEU A 325 5.89 -18.80 -13.24
CA LEU A 325 4.81 -17.91 -12.79
C LEU A 325 3.79 -17.63 -13.89
N GLY A 326 4.24 -17.50 -15.15
CA GLY A 326 3.37 -17.15 -16.28
C GLY A 326 2.18 -18.10 -16.48
N GLU A 327 2.34 -19.38 -16.15
CA GLU A 327 1.28 -20.38 -16.29
C GLU A 327 0.10 -20.10 -15.36
N ILE A 328 0.35 -19.87 -14.05
CA ILE A 328 -0.72 -19.57 -13.09
C ILE A 328 -1.34 -18.21 -13.35
N LEU A 329 -0.54 -17.22 -13.75
CA LEU A 329 -1.09 -15.90 -14.10
C LEU A 329 -2.08 -16.03 -15.26
N SER A 330 -1.72 -16.75 -16.31
CA SER A 330 -2.58 -16.99 -17.48
C SER A 330 -3.81 -17.84 -17.11
N ALA A 331 -3.60 -19.04 -16.52
CA ALA A 331 -4.68 -19.96 -16.18
C ALA A 331 -5.68 -19.39 -15.17
N GLY A 332 -5.19 -18.56 -14.25
CA GLY A 332 -6.01 -17.94 -13.19
C GLY A 332 -6.64 -16.62 -13.56
N GLY A 333 -6.26 -16.02 -14.70
CA GLY A 333 -6.62 -14.62 -15.00
C GLY A 333 -6.08 -13.67 -13.94
N LEU A 334 -4.81 -13.89 -13.54
CA LEU A 334 -4.17 -13.17 -12.45
C LEU A 334 -3.23 -12.09 -12.99
N THR A 335 -3.15 -10.98 -12.28
CA THR A 335 -2.14 -9.93 -12.49
C THR A 335 -1.14 -9.94 -11.35
N LEU A 336 0.16 -9.97 -11.69
CA LEU A 336 1.25 -9.88 -10.72
C LEU A 336 1.23 -8.51 -10.03
N VAL A 337 1.34 -8.49 -8.71
CA VAL A 337 1.52 -7.23 -7.96
C VAL A 337 3.00 -6.87 -7.94
N THR A 338 3.33 -5.66 -8.43
CA THR A 338 4.70 -5.15 -8.52
C THR A 338 4.99 -4.05 -7.49
N SER A 339 6.25 -3.94 -7.08
CA SER A 339 6.72 -2.89 -6.16
C SER A 339 6.81 -1.55 -6.88
N GLY A 340 6.16 -0.54 -6.32
CA GLY A 340 6.05 0.78 -6.94
C GLY A 340 4.97 0.87 -8.01
N GLY A 341 4.22 -0.23 -8.23
CA GLY A 341 2.94 -0.18 -8.91
C GLY A 341 1.90 0.38 -7.95
N THR A 342 1.37 1.54 -8.24
CA THR A 342 -0.03 1.82 -7.92
C THR A 342 -0.83 0.62 -8.41
N ASP A 343 -1.95 0.30 -7.77
CA ASP A 343 -2.90 -0.73 -8.26
C ASP A 343 -2.98 -0.67 -9.79
N PRO A 344 -3.07 -1.85 -10.48
CA PRO A 344 -3.24 -1.81 -11.92
C PRO A 344 -4.35 -0.80 -12.23
N PRO A 345 -4.12 0.11 -13.18
CA PRO A 345 -5.15 1.08 -13.50
C PRO A 345 -6.45 0.33 -13.75
N PRO A 346 -7.58 0.83 -13.24
CA PRO A 346 -8.86 0.24 -13.56
C PRO A 346 -8.94 0.14 -15.09
N THR A 347 -9.30 -1.03 -15.61
CA THR A 347 -9.45 -1.26 -17.04
C THR A 347 -10.26 -0.11 -17.64
N GLY A 348 -9.67 0.63 -18.61
CA GLY A 348 -10.27 1.79 -19.22
C GLY A 348 -10.05 3.13 -18.53
N CYS A 349 -9.02 3.26 -17.66
CA CYS A 349 -8.69 4.51 -16.95
C CYS A 349 -9.88 5.15 -16.21
N GLN A 350 -10.77 4.35 -15.63
CA GLN A 350 -11.91 4.83 -14.85
C GLN A 350 -11.46 5.35 -13.47
N GLY A 351 -12.15 6.38 -12.96
CA GLY A 351 -11.87 6.94 -11.64
C GLY A 351 -10.85 8.09 -11.62
N TYR A 352 -10.35 8.51 -12.78
CA TYR A 352 -9.57 9.72 -12.91
C TYR A 352 -10.48 10.94 -13.07
N GLU A 353 -10.06 12.09 -12.54
CA GLU A 353 -10.85 13.34 -12.57
C GLU A 353 -11.03 13.88 -13.97
N GLU A 354 -10.05 13.66 -14.85
CA GLU A 354 -10.07 14.09 -16.23
C GLU A 354 -9.78 12.91 -17.15
N THR A 355 -10.46 12.89 -18.30
CA THR A 355 -10.27 11.85 -19.32
C THR A 355 -10.07 12.47 -20.69
N TYR A 356 -9.06 11.99 -21.40
CA TYR A 356 -8.73 12.40 -22.77
C TYR A 356 -8.68 11.17 -23.67
N SER A 357 -9.11 11.32 -24.91
CA SER A 357 -9.06 10.25 -25.91
C SER A 357 -8.35 10.72 -27.16
N GLY A 358 -7.72 9.81 -27.87
CA GLY A 358 -7.06 10.08 -29.12
C GLY A 358 -6.83 8.82 -29.93
N SER A 359 -6.20 8.97 -31.09
CA SER A 359 -5.75 7.86 -31.93
C SER A 359 -4.38 8.20 -32.48
N LEU A 360 -3.47 7.24 -32.44
CA LEU A 360 -2.10 7.37 -32.93
C LEU A 360 -1.76 6.25 -33.91
N THR A 361 -0.87 6.54 -34.84
CA THR A 361 -0.17 5.52 -35.63
C THR A 361 1.26 5.38 -35.13
N SER A 362 1.92 4.27 -35.47
CA SER A 362 3.26 3.95 -35.00
C SER A 362 4.23 5.15 -35.15
N ASN A 363 5.03 5.39 -34.13
CA ASN A 363 5.96 6.52 -33.97
C ASN A 363 5.30 7.92 -33.87
N GLN A 364 3.99 8.03 -33.78
CA GLN A 364 3.31 9.29 -33.49
C GLN A 364 3.23 9.57 -32.00
N SER A 365 3.09 10.87 -31.69
CA SER A 365 2.87 11.34 -30.30
C SER A 365 1.73 12.36 -30.26
N ALA A 366 0.95 12.32 -29.19
CA ALA A 366 0.01 13.36 -28.80
C ALA A 366 0.42 13.98 -27.47
N TYR A 367 0.03 15.23 -27.27
CA TYR A 367 0.27 15.95 -26.01
C TYR A 367 -1.05 16.25 -25.33
N GLN A 368 -1.10 16.03 -24.01
CA GLN A 368 -2.28 16.29 -23.21
C GLN A 368 -1.95 17.20 -22.01
N PRO A 369 -2.86 18.06 -21.58
CA PRO A 369 -4.24 18.20 -22.07
C PRO A 369 -4.31 18.95 -23.41
N ASN A 370 -5.17 18.45 -24.31
CA ASN A 370 -5.64 19.15 -25.52
C ASN A 370 -4.54 19.69 -26.46
N GLY A 371 -3.45 18.94 -26.66
CA GLY A 371 -2.31 19.32 -27.49
C GLY A 371 -1.36 20.33 -26.86
N SER A 372 -1.54 20.66 -25.58
CA SER A 372 -0.82 21.73 -24.87
C SER A 372 -0.18 21.26 -23.56
N TYR A 373 -0.20 22.12 -22.57
CA TYR A 373 0.33 21.91 -21.21
C TYR A 373 -0.64 22.50 -20.19
N TYR A 374 -0.40 22.21 -18.91
CA TYR A 374 -1.12 22.80 -17.79
C TYR A 374 -0.16 23.36 -16.76
N GLN A 375 -0.65 24.24 -15.90
CA GLN A 375 0.06 24.78 -14.77
C GLN A 375 -0.45 24.13 -13.47
N ALA A 376 0.44 23.42 -12.77
CA ALA A 376 0.21 23.04 -11.38
C ALA A 376 0.57 24.26 -10.51
N THR A 377 -0.41 24.80 -9.81
CA THR A 377 -0.23 25.99 -8.94
C THR A 377 0.29 25.63 -7.56
N VAL A 378 0.18 24.35 -7.18
CA VAL A 378 0.64 23.78 -5.90
C VAL A 378 1.51 22.56 -6.17
N SER A 379 2.28 22.16 -5.16
CA SER A 379 2.97 20.87 -5.19
C SER A 379 2.00 19.74 -4.86
N GLY A 380 2.10 18.63 -5.58
CA GLY A 380 1.20 17.49 -5.36
C GLY A 380 1.51 16.33 -6.29
N THR A 381 0.61 15.36 -6.32
CA THR A 381 0.75 14.16 -7.12
C THR A 381 0.14 14.35 -8.51
N HIS A 382 0.94 14.11 -9.53
CA HIS A 382 0.51 13.94 -10.92
C HIS A 382 0.32 12.45 -11.16
N ALA A 383 -0.91 12.00 -11.31
CA ALA A 383 -1.21 10.61 -11.64
C ALA A 383 -1.84 10.52 -13.04
N ALA A 384 -1.44 9.51 -13.77
CA ALA A 384 -2.00 9.25 -15.11
C ALA A 384 -2.11 7.74 -15.36
N CYS A 385 -3.12 7.38 -16.14
CA CYS A 385 -3.36 6.06 -16.69
C CYS A 385 -3.55 6.18 -18.18
N LEU A 386 -2.84 5.38 -18.96
CA LEU A 386 -3.03 5.20 -20.38
C LEU A 386 -3.61 3.81 -20.63
N ASP A 387 -4.69 3.73 -21.39
CA ASP A 387 -5.34 2.50 -21.84
C ASP A 387 -5.31 2.51 -23.38
N GLY A 388 -4.56 1.57 -23.94
CA GLY A 388 -4.36 1.38 -25.37
C GLY A 388 -4.98 0.08 -25.89
N PRO A 389 -5.05 -0.11 -27.21
CA PRO A 389 -5.60 -1.35 -27.76
C PRO A 389 -4.62 -2.51 -27.60
N SER A 390 -5.12 -3.71 -27.34
CA SER A 390 -4.29 -4.90 -27.16
C SER A 390 -3.39 -5.18 -28.37
N GLY A 391 -2.14 -5.58 -28.14
CA GLY A 391 -1.17 -5.92 -29.18
C GLY A 391 -0.42 -4.72 -29.78
N VAL A 392 -0.52 -3.55 -29.17
CA VAL A 392 0.30 -2.36 -29.49
C VAL A 392 1.20 -2.03 -28.29
N ASP A 393 2.15 -1.15 -28.49
CA ASP A 393 3.05 -0.64 -27.45
C ASP A 393 2.94 0.89 -27.44
N PHE A 394 2.23 1.40 -26.43
CA PHE A 394 1.97 2.81 -26.24
C PHE A 394 2.57 3.28 -24.92
N ASP A 395 3.41 4.30 -24.98
CA ASP A 395 4.11 4.91 -23.84
C ASP A 395 3.43 6.19 -23.37
N ILE A 396 3.61 6.49 -22.07
CA ILE A 396 3.25 7.79 -21.51
C ILE A 396 4.46 8.44 -20.83
N TYR A 397 4.66 9.74 -21.05
CA TYR A 397 5.72 10.53 -20.43
C TYR A 397 5.14 11.78 -19.79
N LEU A 398 5.40 11.99 -18.50
CA LEU A 398 5.17 13.30 -17.87
C LEU A 398 6.39 14.18 -18.11
N GLN A 399 6.18 15.35 -18.71
CA GLN A 399 7.22 16.33 -18.98
C GLN A 399 6.97 17.60 -18.16
N ARG A 400 8.05 18.17 -17.61
CA ARG A 400 8.04 19.44 -16.89
C ARG A 400 8.85 20.48 -17.67
N TRP A 401 8.35 21.70 -17.72
CA TRP A 401 9.08 22.83 -18.28
C TRP A 401 10.15 23.32 -17.32
N ASN A 402 11.40 23.41 -17.78
CA ASN A 402 12.53 23.87 -16.98
C ASN A 402 12.93 25.36 -17.23
N GLY A 403 12.12 26.09 -17.99
CA GLY A 403 12.39 27.48 -18.44
C GLY A 403 12.87 27.58 -19.88
N THR A 404 13.42 26.51 -20.46
CA THR A 404 13.97 26.48 -21.83
C THR A 404 13.46 25.28 -22.65
N SER A 405 13.21 24.16 -22.01
CA SER A 405 12.80 22.91 -22.67
C SER A 405 11.90 22.05 -21.78
N TRP A 406 11.20 21.10 -22.42
CA TRP A 406 10.42 20.07 -21.76
C TRP A 406 11.31 18.88 -21.38
N THR A 407 11.44 18.58 -20.08
CA THR A 407 12.21 17.45 -19.57
C THR A 407 11.28 16.37 -19.02
N VAL A 408 11.56 15.10 -19.32
CA VAL A 408 10.81 13.97 -18.77
C VAL A 408 11.12 13.83 -17.29
N VAL A 409 10.09 13.83 -16.44
CA VAL A 409 10.19 13.70 -14.99
C VAL A 409 9.55 12.40 -14.48
N ALA A 410 8.69 11.77 -15.26
CA ALA A 410 8.18 10.42 -15.03
C ALA A 410 7.78 9.78 -16.36
N ARG A 411 7.74 8.44 -16.39
CA ARG A 411 7.38 7.68 -17.58
C ARG A 411 6.75 6.34 -17.22
N GLY A 412 5.86 5.85 -18.08
CA GLY A 412 5.43 4.48 -18.25
C GLY A 412 5.80 4.10 -19.67
N ASP A 413 6.75 3.21 -19.84
CA ASP A 413 7.34 2.83 -21.13
C ASP A 413 7.64 1.32 -21.16
N SER A 414 6.70 0.53 -20.64
CA SER A 414 6.74 -0.93 -20.75
C SER A 414 6.25 -1.39 -22.14
N PRO A 415 6.60 -2.59 -22.60
CA PRO A 415 6.15 -3.08 -23.91
C PRO A 415 4.66 -3.51 -23.90
N ASN A 416 3.79 -2.73 -23.28
CA ASN A 416 2.37 -2.96 -23.13
C ASN A 416 1.55 -1.76 -23.64
N PRO A 417 0.27 -1.95 -24.01
CA PRO A 417 -0.59 -0.85 -24.41
C PRO A 417 -1.02 0.05 -23.24
N ASP A 418 -0.98 -0.48 -22.02
CA ASP A 418 -1.52 0.15 -20.82
C ASP A 418 -0.37 0.58 -19.92
N GLU A 419 -0.35 1.87 -19.57
CA GLU A 419 0.72 2.47 -18.79
C GLU A 419 0.16 3.33 -17.65
N SER A 420 0.99 3.56 -16.63
CA SER A 420 0.62 4.45 -15.53
C SER A 420 1.79 5.28 -15.02
N ILE A 421 1.46 6.46 -14.51
CA ILE A 421 2.41 7.38 -13.87
C ILE A 421 1.84 7.82 -12.53
N SER A 422 2.71 7.85 -11.50
CA SER A 422 2.49 8.56 -10.25
C SER A 422 3.76 9.32 -9.90
N TYR A 423 3.69 10.65 -9.86
CA TYR A 423 4.83 11.52 -9.65
C TYR A 423 4.49 12.66 -8.68
N SER A 424 5.25 12.82 -7.61
CA SER A 424 5.12 13.96 -6.70
C SER A 424 5.96 15.13 -7.21
N GLY A 425 5.27 16.14 -7.79
CA GLY A 425 5.87 17.31 -8.40
C GLY A 425 5.70 18.58 -7.57
N SER A 426 6.58 19.57 -7.80
CA SER A 426 6.41 20.93 -7.30
C SER A 426 5.56 21.76 -8.28
N ALA A 427 5.03 22.90 -7.83
CA ALA A 427 4.36 23.85 -8.71
C ALA A 427 5.19 24.14 -9.97
N GLY A 428 4.53 24.25 -11.13
CA GLY A 428 5.20 24.45 -12.41
C GLY A 428 4.34 24.10 -13.60
N TYR A 429 4.92 24.15 -14.79
CA TYR A 429 4.23 23.78 -16.02
C TYR A 429 4.56 22.35 -16.40
N TYR A 430 3.52 21.57 -16.75
CA TYR A 430 3.60 20.16 -17.07
C TYR A 430 2.77 19.81 -18.30
N ARG A 431 3.14 18.72 -18.98
CA ARG A 431 2.33 18.08 -20.01
C ARG A 431 2.57 16.59 -20.04
N TYR A 432 1.59 15.84 -20.49
CA TYR A 432 1.74 14.42 -20.81
C TYR A 432 1.98 14.24 -22.31
N ARG A 433 2.92 13.38 -22.68
CA ARG A 433 3.12 12.92 -24.04
C ARG A 433 2.71 11.45 -24.11
N VAL A 434 1.68 11.15 -24.89
CA VAL A 434 1.35 9.78 -25.29
C VAL A 434 2.11 9.50 -26.58
N HIS A 435 2.82 8.37 -26.66
CA HIS A 435 3.64 7.98 -27.80
C HIS A 435 3.30 6.55 -28.22
N ALA A 436 2.92 6.32 -29.47
CA ALA A 436 2.80 5.00 -30.03
C ALA A 436 4.18 4.49 -30.43
N TYR A 437 4.87 3.76 -29.54
CA TYR A 437 6.17 3.17 -29.84
C TYR A 437 6.06 2.15 -30.97
N SER A 438 5.05 1.26 -30.90
CA SER A 438 4.72 0.37 -32.00
C SER A 438 3.21 0.14 -32.11
N GLY A 439 2.73 -0.11 -33.34
CA GLY A 439 1.32 -0.32 -33.61
C GLY A 439 0.52 0.97 -33.82
N ALA A 440 -0.79 0.84 -33.93
CA ALA A 440 -1.70 1.96 -34.15
C ALA A 440 -3.07 1.68 -33.50
N GLY A 441 -3.74 2.73 -33.02
CA GLY A 441 -5.07 2.59 -32.46
C GLY A 441 -5.52 3.78 -31.63
N ALA A 442 -6.74 3.66 -31.09
CA ALA A 442 -7.31 4.62 -30.16
C ALA A 442 -6.79 4.37 -28.74
N TYR A 443 -6.59 5.44 -27.97
CA TYR A 443 -6.22 5.37 -26.57
C TYR A 443 -7.16 6.20 -25.69
N THR A 444 -7.24 5.84 -24.43
CA THR A 444 -7.84 6.65 -23.35
C THR A 444 -6.77 7.00 -22.35
N LEU A 445 -6.72 8.27 -21.92
CA LEU A 445 -5.79 8.80 -20.92
C LEU A 445 -6.60 9.40 -19.76
N GLY A 446 -6.51 8.83 -18.58
CA GLY A 446 -7.02 9.39 -17.33
C GLY A 446 -5.95 10.21 -16.61
N LEU A 447 -6.31 11.37 -16.05
CA LEU A 447 -5.40 12.29 -15.35
C LEU A 447 -6.00 12.73 -14.01
N ASN A 448 -5.16 12.71 -12.94
CA ASN A 448 -5.36 13.49 -11.72
C ASN A 448 -4.19 14.46 -11.59
N ARG A 449 -4.49 15.73 -11.38
CA ARG A 449 -3.48 16.82 -11.34
C ARG A 449 -3.55 17.57 -10.01
N PRO A 450 -2.43 18.05 -9.45
CA PRO A 450 -2.43 18.86 -8.24
C PRO A 450 -2.92 20.29 -8.48
#